data_765085e3b918758fae89dbf46cfadf51
#
_entry.id   765085e3b918758fae89dbf46cfadf51
#
_cell.length_a   1.000
_cell.length_b   1.000
_cell.length_c   1.000
_cell.angle_alpha   90.00
_cell.angle_beta   90.00
_cell.angle_gamma   90.00
#
_symmetry.space_group_name_H-M   'P 1'
#
loop_
_entity.id
_entity.type
_entity.pdbx_description
1 polymer ?
#
loop_
_entity_poly.entity_id
_entity_poly.type
_entity_poly.pdbx_seq_one_letter_code
_entity_poly.pdbx_strand_id
1 'polypeptide(L)'
;MVIAKKYVVLNPFVGEPKKSDFKIVEEELTELQENEFLAEAAFISVDPYQRMKLGASFPCDMIGGQVAKVIESKNPDYPVGTWVMGHFGWRTHTITKPENEKFCMQKPYLHKLPDFGDLPVSLALGVCGRVGNTAYLGFTEICQPKAGETVVVSGAAGAVGSHVGQIAKILGCRVIGFAGTDEKCEWLIKELGFDYAGNYKTTDIPKFLKDSAPNGVDCYFDNVGGELSTMVMSQMNQYGRVAVCGAISTYNETDPEKRKATILQPLIVSKQLKIEGFLVNRYADRTLEGIHQNLKWVKEGKLKYKEHVTVGFDTAVDAFIGLFRGDNIGKSLVQVK
;
A
#
# COMPACT_ATOMS: atom_id res chain seq x y z
N MET A 1 -5.63 30.97 15.99
CA MET A 1 -5.54 29.73 16.80
C MET A 1 -6.29 28.65 16.06
N VAL A 2 -5.62 27.54 15.73
CA VAL A 2 -6.18 26.43 14.93
C VAL A 2 -6.43 25.25 15.88
N ILE A 3 -7.65 24.70 15.85
CA ILE A 3 -7.99 23.46 16.57
C ILE A 3 -7.88 22.31 15.58
N ALA A 4 -6.90 21.44 15.80
CA ALA A 4 -6.71 20.22 15.03
C ALA A 4 -7.53 19.08 15.64
N LYS A 5 -8.10 18.21 14.80
CA LYS A 5 -8.66 16.93 15.20
C LYS A 5 -7.67 15.83 14.88
N LYS A 6 -7.51 14.87 15.78
CA LYS A 6 -6.69 13.68 15.55
C LYS A 6 -7.37 12.41 16.06
N TYR A 7 -7.06 11.30 15.43
CA TYR A 7 -7.44 9.99 15.91
C TYR A 7 -6.39 9.43 16.87
N VAL A 8 -6.87 8.96 18.01
CA VAL A 8 -6.08 8.23 19.00
C VAL A 8 -6.59 6.79 19.07
N VAL A 9 -5.67 5.83 19.05
CA VAL A 9 -5.94 4.42 19.29
C VAL A 9 -5.82 4.16 20.78
N LEU A 10 -6.88 3.65 21.37
CA LEU A 10 -7.00 3.50 22.83
C LEU A 10 -6.28 2.26 23.36
N ASN A 11 -6.30 1.17 22.60
CA ASN A 11 -5.74 -0.12 22.98
C ASN A 11 -5.17 -0.85 21.76
N PRO A 12 -4.29 -1.84 21.93
CA PRO A 12 -3.88 -2.74 20.86
C PRO A 12 -5.08 -3.43 20.22
N PHE A 13 -5.07 -3.56 18.90
CA PHE A 13 -6.13 -4.26 18.18
C PHE A 13 -6.12 -5.76 18.49
N VAL A 14 -7.27 -6.29 18.90
CA VAL A 14 -7.51 -7.71 19.09
C VAL A 14 -8.53 -8.18 18.06
N GLY A 15 -8.09 -9.01 17.12
CA GLY A 15 -8.90 -9.39 15.96
C GLY A 15 -9.09 -8.22 14.98
N GLU A 16 -10.26 -8.13 14.35
CA GLU A 16 -10.59 -7.01 13.47
C GLU A 16 -10.69 -5.70 14.28
N PRO A 17 -10.11 -4.58 13.80
CA PRO A 17 -10.27 -3.29 14.43
C PRO A 17 -11.74 -2.89 14.57
N LYS A 18 -12.10 -2.24 15.67
CA LYS A 18 -13.48 -1.81 15.98
C LYS A 18 -13.53 -0.30 16.17
N LYS A 19 -14.69 0.31 15.91
CA LYS A 19 -14.88 1.76 16.16
C LYS A 19 -14.52 2.17 17.60
N SER A 20 -14.80 1.29 18.57
CA SER A 20 -14.48 1.52 19.98
C SER A 20 -13.00 1.56 20.29
N ASP A 21 -12.13 1.10 19.38
CA ASP A 21 -10.68 1.16 19.57
C ASP A 21 -10.11 2.56 19.31
N PHE A 22 -10.93 3.47 18.78
CA PHE A 22 -10.51 4.80 18.35
C PHE A 22 -11.28 5.90 19.07
N LYS A 23 -10.63 7.05 19.22
CA LYS A 23 -11.23 8.29 19.71
C LYS A 23 -10.71 9.47 18.92
N ILE A 24 -11.61 10.38 18.54
CA ILE A 24 -11.20 11.71 18.03
C ILE A 24 -10.92 12.61 19.23
N VAL A 25 -9.78 13.27 19.19
CA VAL A 25 -9.34 14.25 20.20
C VAL A 25 -9.06 15.56 19.50
N GLU A 26 -9.50 16.65 20.10
CA GLU A 26 -9.16 18.01 19.65
C GLU A 26 -7.88 18.47 20.35
N GLU A 27 -7.04 19.16 19.59
CA GLU A 27 -5.75 19.70 20.03
C GLU A 27 -5.65 21.15 19.57
N GLU A 28 -5.43 22.04 20.50
CA GLU A 28 -5.14 23.43 20.17
C GLU A 28 -3.68 23.56 19.74
N LEU A 29 -3.46 24.00 18.51
CA LEU A 29 -2.11 24.15 17.96
C LEU A 29 -1.48 25.43 18.44
N THR A 30 -0.19 25.35 18.78
CA THR A 30 0.62 26.50 19.21
C THR A 30 0.96 27.42 18.04
N GLU A 31 1.55 28.60 18.32
CA GLU A 31 2.12 29.44 17.29
C GLU A 31 3.35 28.78 16.65
N LEU A 32 3.52 28.99 15.34
CA LEU A 32 4.68 28.49 14.62
C LEU A 32 5.99 29.04 15.17
N GLN A 33 6.95 28.16 15.38
CA GLN A 33 8.34 28.52 15.65
C GLN A 33 9.10 28.72 14.34
N GLU A 34 10.34 29.19 14.44
CA GLU A 34 11.20 29.36 13.28
C GLU A 34 11.46 28.02 12.57
N ASN A 35 11.44 28.04 11.23
CA ASN A 35 11.52 26.86 10.34
C ASN A 35 10.34 25.87 10.44
N GLU A 36 9.27 26.23 11.12
CA GLU A 36 8.02 25.44 11.11
C GLU A 36 7.06 25.91 10.03
N PHE A 37 6.18 25.00 9.67
CA PHE A 37 4.99 25.31 8.88
C PHE A 37 3.77 24.54 9.40
N LEU A 38 2.59 25.09 9.14
CA LEU A 38 1.29 24.47 9.39
C LEU A 38 0.75 23.91 8.09
N ALA A 39 0.50 22.62 8.08
CA ALA A 39 -0.13 21.91 6.97
C ALA A 39 -1.55 21.48 7.31
N GLU A 40 -2.48 21.68 6.37
CA GLU A 40 -3.86 21.21 6.43
C GLU A 40 -4.01 19.96 5.57
N ALA A 41 -4.51 18.87 6.16
CA ALA A 41 -4.71 17.60 5.47
C ALA A 41 -5.82 17.73 4.42
N ALA A 42 -5.51 17.36 3.17
CA ALA A 42 -6.50 17.20 2.11
C ALA A 42 -6.94 15.73 2.00
N PHE A 43 -5.97 14.81 2.04
CA PHE A 43 -6.22 13.37 1.95
C PHE A 43 -5.38 12.62 2.98
N ILE A 44 -5.98 11.58 3.56
CA ILE A 44 -5.34 10.64 4.49
C ILE A 44 -5.30 9.26 3.84
N SER A 45 -4.14 8.61 3.93
CA SER A 45 -3.94 7.24 3.46
C SER A 45 -4.49 6.23 4.45
N VAL A 46 -5.24 5.25 3.94
CA VAL A 46 -5.69 4.09 4.70
C VAL A 46 -4.98 2.85 4.17
N ASP A 47 -4.17 2.21 5.03
CA ASP A 47 -3.26 1.13 4.64
C ASP A 47 -3.22 0.00 5.67
N PRO A 48 -3.05 -1.28 5.27
CA PRO A 48 -3.01 -2.40 6.20
C PRO A 48 -1.87 -2.36 7.22
N TYR A 49 -0.71 -1.76 6.86
CA TYR A 49 0.45 -1.67 7.74
C TYR A 49 0.18 -0.88 9.03
N GLN A 50 -0.79 0.05 8.99
CA GLN A 50 -1.17 0.89 10.12
C GLN A 50 -1.63 0.06 11.32
N ARG A 51 -2.17 -1.14 11.07
CA ARG A 51 -2.53 -2.09 12.12
C ARG A 51 -1.31 -2.61 12.91
N MET A 52 -0.16 -2.75 12.25
CA MET A 52 1.03 -3.40 12.84
C MET A 52 2.08 -2.43 13.36
N LYS A 53 1.98 -1.16 12.98
CA LYS A 53 3.03 -0.14 13.24
C LYS A 53 2.62 0.90 14.26
N LEU A 54 1.61 0.61 15.09
CA LEU A 54 1.22 1.47 16.20
C LEU A 54 2.32 1.56 17.26
N GLY A 55 2.26 2.59 18.09
CA GLY A 55 3.21 2.82 19.18
C GLY A 55 3.33 1.64 20.14
N ALA A 56 4.43 1.59 20.89
CA ALA A 56 4.66 0.56 21.92
C ALA A 56 3.78 0.75 23.18
N SER A 57 3.23 1.95 23.37
CA SER A 57 2.34 2.29 24.49
C SER A 57 1.01 2.83 23.98
N PHE A 58 -0.05 2.60 24.75
CA PHE A 58 -1.39 3.07 24.47
C PHE A 58 -1.90 3.94 25.62
N PRO A 59 -2.77 4.95 25.34
CA PRO A 59 -3.23 5.37 24.03
C PRO A 59 -2.11 5.98 23.17
N CYS A 60 -2.22 5.87 21.81
CA CYS A 60 -1.27 6.47 20.89
C CYS A 60 -1.97 7.09 19.68
N ASP A 61 -1.32 8.07 19.05
CA ASP A 61 -1.84 8.68 17.83
C ASP A 61 -1.90 7.66 16.69
N MET A 62 -2.99 7.70 15.90
CA MET A 62 -3.10 6.84 14.71
C MET A 62 -2.15 7.34 13.63
N ILE A 63 -1.32 6.43 13.13
CA ILE A 63 -0.31 6.72 12.11
C ILE A 63 -0.93 6.73 10.70
N GLY A 64 -0.29 7.43 9.76
CA GLY A 64 -0.68 7.41 8.35
C GLY A 64 0.00 8.48 7.52
N GLY A 65 0.12 8.21 6.22
CA GLY A 65 0.54 9.21 5.24
C GLY A 65 -0.57 10.21 4.95
N GLN A 66 -0.20 11.44 4.66
CA GLN A 66 -1.11 12.50 4.24
C GLN A 66 -0.57 13.24 3.03
N VAL A 67 -1.49 13.66 2.16
CA VAL A 67 -1.28 14.81 1.28
C VAL A 67 -1.91 16.01 1.98
N ALA A 68 -1.09 17.03 2.21
CA ALA A 68 -1.50 18.23 2.91
C ALA A 68 -1.03 19.49 2.18
N LYS A 69 -1.72 20.61 2.40
CA LYS A 69 -1.35 21.91 1.86
C LYS A 69 -0.80 22.79 2.97
N VAL A 70 0.33 23.42 2.75
CA VAL A 70 0.89 24.42 3.67
C VAL A 70 -0.03 25.63 3.68
N ILE A 71 -0.58 25.98 4.85
CA ILE A 71 -1.51 27.11 5.03
C ILE A 71 -0.89 28.27 5.81
N GLU A 72 0.15 28.02 6.61
CA GLU A 72 0.97 29.02 7.29
C GLU A 72 2.41 28.53 7.35
N SER A 73 3.41 29.42 7.23
CA SER A 73 4.81 29.02 7.21
C SER A 73 5.77 30.08 7.75
N LYS A 74 6.70 29.62 8.57
CA LYS A 74 7.97 30.32 8.92
C LYS A 74 9.19 29.60 8.34
N ASN A 75 8.97 28.69 7.37
CA ASN A 75 10.03 27.95 6.68
C ASN A 75 10.10 28.39 5.21
N PRO A 76 11.23 29.02 4.77
CA PRO A 76 11.34 29.55 3.40
C PRO A 76 11.28 28.45 2.32
N ASP A 77 11.67 27.21 2.66
CA ASP A 77 11.63 26.09 1.73
C ASP A 77 10.23 25.52 1.55
N TYR A 78 9.29 25.83 2.45
CA TYR A 78 7.89 25.36 2.41
C TYR A 78 6.92 26.52 2.46
N PRO A 79 6.87 27.38 1.42
CA PRO A 79 5.96 28.54 1.40
C PRO A 79 4.49 28.11 1.41
N VAL A 80 3.63 29.04 1.84
CA VAL A 80 2.17 28.86 1.82
C VAL A 80 1.71 28.46 0.41
N GLY A 81 0.81 27.49 0.33
CA GLY A 81 0.31 26.92 -0.92
C GLY A 81 1.06 25.69 -1.40
N THR A 82 2.23 25.37 -0.83
CA THR A 82 3.01 24.16 -1.18
C THR A 82 2.21 22.90 -0.82
N TRP A 83 2.12 21.98 -1.77
CA TRP A 83 1.64 20.63 -1.51
C TRP A 83 2.75 19.74 -0.99
N VAL A 84 2.49 19.05 0.10
CA VAL A 84 3.45 18.15 0.75
C VAL A 84 2.85 16.77 0.96
N MET A 85 3.69 15.76 0.94
CA MET A 85 3.41 14.42 1.41
C MET A 85 4.23 14.17 2.66
N GLY A 86 3.55 13.86 3.77
CA GLY A 86 4.19 13.58 5.06
C GLY A 86 3.51 12.43 5.79
N HIS A 87 4.18 11.90 6.83
CA HIS A 87 3.64 10.81 7.67
C HIS A 87 3.02 11.38 8.95
N PHE A 88 2.12 12.32 8.81
CA PHE A 88 1.56 13.12 9.90
C PHE A 88 0.55 12.39 10.80
N GLY A 89 0.17 11.17 10.45
CA GLY A 89 -0.88 10.43 11.16
C GLY A 89 -2.29 10.81 10.68
N TRP A 90 -3.31 10.39 11.39
CA TRP A 90 -4.70 10.74 11.10
C TRP A 90 -5.08 11.99 11.87
N ARG A 91 -4.82 13.14 11.28
CA ARG A 91 -5.15 14.45 11.85
C ARG A 91 -5.48 15.46 10.77
N THR A 92 -6.23 16.49 11.14
CA THR A 92 -6.68 17.52 10.19
C THR A 92 -5.61 18.58 9.94
N HIS A 93 -4.78 18.89 10.93
CA HIS A 93 -3.74 19.91 10.84
C HIS A 93 -2.47 19.44 11.55
N THR A 94 -1.32 19.85 11.06
CA THR A 94 -0.01 19.48 11.63
C THR A 94 0.95 20.65 11.57
N ILE A 95 1.53 21.01 12.72
CA ILE A 95 2.73 21.85 12.77
C ILE A 95 3.94 20.94 12.73
N THR A 96 4.88 21.20 11.82
CA THR A 96 6.08 20.38 11.69
C THR A 96 7.29 21.15 11.16
N LYS A 97 8.47 20.56 11.36
CA LYS A 97 9.72 20.86 10.69
C LYS A 97 10.15 19.66 9.85
N PRO A 98 10.77 19.87 8.69
CA PRO A 98 11.19 18.76 7.81
C PRO A 98 12.06 17.72 8.52
N GLU A 99 12.97 18.15 9.39
CA GLU A 99 13.87 17.28 10.14
C GLU A 99 13.19 16.40 11.19
N ASN A 100 11.96 16.75 11.62
CA ASN A 100 11.21 16.03 12.64
C ASN A 100 10.39 14.87 12.06
N GLU A 101 10.08 14.91 10.76
CA GLU A 101 9.27 13.90 10.10
C GLU A 101 10.07 12.64 9.77
N LYS A 102 10.18 11.76 10.76
CA LYS A 102 10.87 10.47 10.63
C LYS A 102 9.86 9.34 10.64
N PHE A 103 9.76 8.63 9.52
CA PHE A 103 9.00 7.39 9.46
C PHE A 103 9.93 6.19 9.29
N CYS A 104 9.85 5.21 10.20
CA CYS A 104 10.60 3.95 10.17
C CYS A 104 12.06 4.09 9.65
N MET A 105 13.05 3.82 10.48
CA MET A 105 14.48 3.79 10.13
C MET A 105 15.14 5.17 9.88
N GLN A 106 14.68 6.23 10.54
CA GLN A 106 15.42 7.50 10.70
C GLN A 106 15.54 8.40 9.45
N LYS A 107 14.87 8.12 8.34
CA LYS A 107 14.90 9.02 7.17
C LYS A 107 13.64 9.89 7.12
N PRO A 108 13.75 11.17 6.75
CA PRO A 108 12.61 12.06 6.58
C PRO A 108 11.64 11.48 5.54
N TYR A 109 10.34 11.47 5.88
CA TYR A 109 9.31 11.05 4.93
C TYR A 109 8.48 12.23 4.43
N LEU A 110 8.91 13.44 4.71
CA LEU A 110 8.31 14.66 4.23
C LEU A 110 8.99 15.10 2.94
N HIS A 111 8.22 15.33 1.91
CA HIS A 111 8.70 15.94 0.66
C HIS A 111 7.63 16.79 -0.01
N LYS A 112 8.08 17.79 -0.76
CA LYS A 112 7.20 18.54 -1.65
C LYS A 112 6.74 17.65 -2.79
N LEU A 113 5.47 17.76 -3.16
CA LEU A 113 4.98 17.01 -4.31
C LEU A 113 5.57 17.54 -5.60
N PRO A 114 5.93 16.68 -6.56
CA PRO A 114 6.22 17.12 -7.91
C PRO A 114 4.95 17.69 -8.56
N ASP A 115 5.12 18.40 -9.66
CA ASP A 115 3.97 18.85 -10.46
C ASP A 115 3.27 17.66 -11.14
N PHE A 116 2.03 17.42 -10.73
CA PHE A 116 1.18 16.40 -11.33
C PHE A 116 0.41 16.89 -12.57
N GLY A 117 0.45 18.20 -12.89
CA GLY A 117 -0.38 18.81 -13.92
C GLY A 117 -1.86 18.69 -13.57
N ASP A 118 -2.68 18.18 -14.50
CA ASP A 118 -4.13 18.01 -14.29
C ASP A 118 -4.49 16.75 -13.46
N LEU A 119 -3.50 15.96 -13.04
CA LEU A 119 -3.76 14.77 -12.23
C LEU A 119 -4.01 15.15 -10.77
N PRO A 120 -4.89 14.42 -10.05
CA PRO A 120 -5.21 14.71 -8.66
C PRO A 120 -4.00 14.49 -7.73
N VAL A 121 -3.82 15.38 -6.76
CA VAL A 121 -2.73 15.30 -5.77
C VAL A 121 -2.84 14.07 -4.85
N SER A 122 -4.03 13.48 -4.72
CA SER A 122 -4.27 12.23 -3.99
C SER A 122 -3.40 11.07 -4.46
N LEU A 123 -2.98 11.07 -5.76
CA LEU A 123 -2.10 10.06 -6.34
C LEU A 123 -0.76 9.93 -5.60
N ALA A 124 -0.33 10.97 -4.88
CA ALA A 124 0.86 10.92 -4.02
C ALA A 124 0.72 9.93 -2.85
N LEU A 125 -0.51 9.53 -2.46
CA LEU A 125 -0.75 8.47 -1.48
C LEU A 125 -0.93 7.09 -2.12
N GLY A 126 -1.09 7.05 -3.43
CA GLY A 126 -1.33 5.87 -4.24
C GLY A 126 -0.17 5.58 -5.21
N VAL A 127 -0.52 5.58 -6.50
CA VAL A 127 0.36 5.19 -7.62
C VAL A 127 1.63 6.05 -7.72
N CYS A 128 1.55 7.33 -7.42
CA CYS A 128 2.69 8.27 -7.45
C CYS A 128 3.27 8.50 -6.05
N GLY A 129 3.22 7.51 -5.15
CA GLY A 129 3.74 7.60 -3.80
C GLY A 129 4.25 6.26 -3.28
N ARG A 130 4.10 6.07 -1.96
CA ARG A 130 4.59 4.87 -1.27
C ARG A 130 4.06 3.57 -1.86
N VAL A 131 2.78 3.53 -2.22
CA VAL A 131 2.13 2.35 -2.80
C VAL A 131 2.72 2.00 -4.16
N GLY A 132 2.82 2.99 -5.05
CA GLY A 132 3.43 2.80 -6.37
C GLY A 132 4.90 2.41 -6.28
N ASN A 133 5.65 3.02 -5.35
CA ASN A 133 7.05 2.65 -5.10
C ASN A 133 7.19 1.24 -4.52
N THR A 134 6.25 0.80 -3.67
CA THR A 134 6.21 -0.58 -3.18
C THR A 134 6.01 -1.55 -4.33
N ALA A 135 5.11 -1.24 -5.25
CA ALA A 135 4.87 -2.05 -6.44
C ALA A 135 6.08 -2.04 -7.37
N TYR A 136 6.56 -0.85 -7.75
CA TYR A 136 7.64 -0.71 -8.72
C TYR A 136 8.95 -1.30 -8.21
N LEU A 137 9.51 -0.73 -7.14
CA LEU A 137 10.82 -1.14 -6.62
C LEU A 137 10.78 -2.55 -6.02
N GLY A 138 9.72 -2.90 -5.25
CA GLY A 138 9.60 -4.23 -4.67
C GLY A 138 9.52 -5.33 -5.73
N PHE A 139 8.81 -5.09 -6.82
CA PHE A 139 8.69 -6.08 -7.89
C PHE A 139 9.93 -6.15 -8.77
N THR A 140 10.41 -5.00 -9.25
CA THR A 140 11.54 -4.98 -10.21
C THR A 140 12.86 -5.40 -9.58
N GLU A 141 13.13 -5.03 -8.32
CA GLU A 141 14.38 -5.35 -7.64
C GLU A 141 14.44 -6.79 -7.13
N ILE A 142 13.32 -7.33 -6.65
CA ILE A 142 13.28 -8.67 -6.05
C ILE A 142 12.98 -9.73 -7.10
N CYS A 143 11.91 -9.55 -7.86
CA CYS A 143 11.51 -10.53 -8.87
C CYS A 143 12.35 -10.44 -10.15
N GLN A 144 12.90 -9.27 -10.49
CA GLN A 144 13.69 -9.03 -11.70
C GLN A 144 13.04 -9.69 -12.93
N PRO A 145 11.77 -9.32 -13.24
CA PRO A 145 10.98 -10.02 -14.24
C PRO A 145 11.57 -9.84 -15.64
N LYS A 146 11.43 -10.89 -16.46
CA LYS A 146 11.85 -10.89 -17.87
C LYS A 146 10.62 -10.99 -18.76
N ALA A 147 10.68 -10.38 -19.95
CA ALA A 147 9.62 -10.51 -20.94
C ALA A 147 9.33 -12.00 -21.25
N GLY A 148 8.04 -12.34 -21.32
CA GLY A 148 7.58 -13.72 -21.55
C GLY A 148 7.43 -14.56 -20.26
N GLU A 149 7.95 -14.12 -19.12
CA GLU A 149 7.74 -14.81 -17.84
C GLU A 149 6.31 -14.68 -17.32
N THR A 150 5.89 -15.66 -16.53
CA THR A 150 4.58 -15.66 -15.87
C THR A 150 4.69 -15.10 -14.46
N VAL A 151 3.87 -14.09 -14.18
CA VAL A 151 3.80 -13.39 -12.88
C VAL A 151 2.46 -13.66 -12.23
N VAL A 152 2.46 -14.10 -10.99
CA VAL A 152 1.26 -14.19 -10.16
C VAL A 152 1.27 -13.06 -9.13
N VAL A 153 0.09 -12.46 -8.90
CA VAL A 153 -0.10 -11.41 -7.90
C VAL A 153 -1.26 -11.77 -6.99
N SER A 154 -1.02 -11.91 -5.69
CA SER A 154 -2.09 -12.04 -4.70
C SER A 154 -2.56 -10.68 -4.20
N GLY A 155 -3.84 -10.55 -3.80
CA GLY A 155 -4.45 -9.26 -3.49
C GLY A 155 -4.36 -8.29 -4.69
N ALA A 156 -4.54 -8.83 -5.89
CA ALA A 156 -4.27 -8.14 -7.15
C ALA A 156 -5.13 -6.89 -7.37
N ALA A 157 -6.36 -6.85 -6.84
CA ALA A 157 -7.24 -5.68 -6.96
C ALA A 157 -7.01 -4.62 -5.86
N GLY A 158 -6.05 -4.84 -4.97
CA GLY A 158 -5.64 -3.84 -3.97
C GLY A 158 -4.69 -2.79 -4.56
N ALA A 159 -4.35 -1.80 -3.73
CA ALA A 159 -3.53 -0.67 -4.16
C ALA A 159 -2.16 -1.08 -4.75
N VAL A 160 -1.40 -1.92 -4.05
CA VAL A 160 -0.09 -2.40 -4.53
C VAL A 160 -0.26 -3.41 -5.67
N GLY A 161 -1.12 -4.43 -5.47
CA GLY A 161 -1.25 -5.54 -6.42
C GLY A 161 -1.70 -5.11 -7.82
N SER A 162 -2.61 -4.13 -7.92
CA SER A 162 -3.08 -3.60 -9.19
C SER A 162 -1.98 -2.91 -9.99
N HIS A 163 -1.04 -2.26 -9.31
CA HIS A 163 0.11 -1.63 -9.96
C HIS A 163 1.18 -2.67 -10.35
N VAL A 164 1.46 -3.65 -9.48
CA VAL A 164 2.43 -4.73 -9.79
C VAL A 164 2.05 -5.45 -11.09
N GLY A 165 0.79 -5.85 -11.23
CA GLY A 165 0.36 -6.56 -12.44
C GLY A 165 0.48 -5.71 -13.69
N GLN A 166 0.13 -4.43 -13.64
CA GLN A 166 0.29 -3.53 -14.79
C GLN A 166 1.78 -3.28 -15.11
N ILE A 167 2.63 -3.12 -14.10
CA ILE A 167 4.09 -3.00 -14.31
C ILE A 167 4.61 -4.28 -14.97
N ALA A 168 4.17 -5.46 -14.53
CA ALA A 168 4.51 -6.72 -15.17
C ALA A 168 4.06 -6.77 -16.64
N LYS A 169 2.87 -6.25 -16.97
CA LYS A 169 2.40 -6.11 -18.37
C LYS A 169 3.28 -5.17 -19.17
N ILE A 170 3.65 -4.01 -18.61
CA ILE A 170 4.57 -3.05 -19.26
C ILE A 170 5.92 -3.71 -19.58
N LEU A 171 6.38 -4.62 -18.71
CA LEU A 171 7.63 -5.37 -18.87
C LEU A 171 7.49 -6.63 -19.77
N GLY A 172 6.31 -6.85 -20.36
CA GLY A 172 6.07 -7.94 -21.31
C GLY A 172 5.80 -9.30 -20.69
N CYS A 173 5.39 -9.34 -19.40
CA CYS A 173 5.05 -10.59 -18.72
C CYS A 173 3.59 -11.02 -18.97
N ARG A 174 3.34 -12.32 -18.79
CA ARG A 174 2.01 -12.89 -18.60
C ARG A 174 1.60 -12.71 -17.15
N VAL A 175 0.41 -12.17 -16.88
CA VAL A 175 0.00 -11.78 -15.53
C VAL A 175 -1.28 -12.48 -15.11
N ILE A 176 -1.22 -13.11 -13.93
CA ILE A 176 -2.34 -13.79 -13.28
C ILE A 176 -2.60 -13.11 -11.94
N GLY A 177 -3.83 -12.65 -11.70
CA GLY A 177 -4.22 -11.99 -10.47
C GLY A 177 -5.20 -12.81 -9.63
N PHE A 178 -5.07 -12.74 -8.29
CA PHE A 178 -6.09 -13.26 -7.38
C PHE A 178 -6.74 -12.12 -6.61
N ALA A 179 -8.09 -12.10 -6.62
CA ALA A 179 -8.91 -11.11 -5.92
C ALA A 179 -10.09 -11.80 -5.20
N GLY A 180 -10.83 -11.05 -4.37
CA GLY A 180 -11.85 -11.63 -3.49
C GLY A 180 -13.29 -11.58 -3.99
N THR A 181 -13.53 -11.05 -5.20
CA THR A 181 -14.84 -11.01 -5.87
C THR A 181 -14.67 -11.10 -7.38
N ASP A 182 -15.72 -11.59 -8.07
CA ASP A 182 -15.71 -11.70 -9.52
C ASP A 182 -15.64 -10.33 -10.21
N GLU A 183 -16.31 -9.32 -9.65
CA GLU A 183 -16.20 -7.92 -10.12
C GLU A 183 -14.76 -7.42 -10.13
N LYS A 184 -13.99 -7.72 -9.06
CA LYS A 184 -12.58 -7.38 -8.98
C LYS A 184 -11.75 -8.12 -10.04
N CYS A 185 -12.05 -9.39 -10.27
CA CYS A 185 -11.39 -10.18 -11.31
C CYS A 185 -11.69 -9.63 -12.70
N GLU A 186 -12.93 -9.24 -12.96
CA GLU A 186 -13.30 -8.60 -14.23
C GLU A 186 -12.57 -7.26 -14.43
N TRP A 187 -12.48 -6.43 -13.39
CA TRP A 187 -11.75 -5.17 -13.45
C TRP A 187 -10.27 -5.37 -13.78
N LEU A 188 -9.62 -6.38 -13.16
CA LEU A 188 -8.23 -6.73 -13.44
C LEU A 188 -8.02 -7.07 -14.94
N ILE A 189 -8.92 -7.85 -15.51
CA ILE A 189 -8.83 -8.29 -16.91
C ILE A 189 -9.19 -7.15 -17.86
N LYS A 190 -10.40 -6.57 -17.71
CA LYS A 190 -10.97 -5.63 -18.69
C LYS A 190 -10.28 -4.27 -18.65
N GLU A 191 -9.92 -3.80 -17.46
CA GLU A 191 -9.38 -2.45 -17.29
C GLU A 191 -7.86 -2.42 -17.16
N LEU A 192 -7.27 -3.39 -16.42
CA LEU A 192 -5.84 -3.37 -16.13
C LEU A 192 -5.01 -4.29 -17.03
N GLY A 193 -5.67 -5.08 -17.90
CA GLY A 193 -5.00 -5.90 -18.91
C GLY A 193 -4.28 -7.13 -18.36
N PHE A 194 -4.70 -7.64 -17.18
CA PHE A 194 -4.25 -8.95 -16.70
C PHE A 194 -4.70 -10.02 -17.68
N ASP A 195 -3.86 -11.03 -17.92
CA ASP A 195 -4.21 -12.12 -18.82
C ASP A 195 -5.25 -13.05 -18.20
N TYR A 196 -5.18 -13.27 -16.89
CA TYR A 196 -6.14 -14.06 -16.11
C TYR A 196 -6.35 -13.44 -14.72
N ALA A 197 -7.54 -13.65 -14.18
CA ALA A 197 -7.83 -13.34 -12.80
C ALA A 197 -8.78 -14.38 -12.20
N GLY A 198 -8.51 -14.83 -10.98
CA GLY A 198 -9.30 -15.81 -10.24
C GLY A 198 -9.82 -15.26 -8.91
N ASN A 199 -11.09 -15.53 -8.63
CA ASN A 199 -11.68 -15.25 -7.32
C ASN A 199 -11.22 -16.34 -6.34
N TYR A 200 -10.30 -16.01 -5.42
CA TYR A 200 -9.70 -16.99 -4.51
C TYR A 200 -10.71 -17.69 -3.57
N LYS A 201 -11.93 -17.15 -3.45
CA LYS A 201 -12.99 -17.73 -2.60
C LYS A 201 -13.76 -18.86 -3.28
N THR A 202 -13.80 -18.86 -4.61
CA THR A 202 -14.65 -19.76 -5.41
C THR A 202 -13.87 -20.59 -6.42
N THR A 203 -12.62 -20.23 -6.71
CA THR A 203 -11.77 -20.86 -7.72
C THR A 203 -10.95 -21.99 -7.11
N ASP A 204 -10.91 -23.16 -7.76
CA ASP A 204 -9.88 -24.18 -7.52
C ASP A 204 -8.53 -23.64 -8.01
N ILE A 205 -7.76 -23.07 -7.08
CA ILE A 205 -6.52 -22.34 -7.38
C ILE A 205 -5.46 -23.22 -8.04
N PRO A 206 -5.16 -24.44 -7.55
CA PRO A 206 -4.24 -25.34 -8.20
C PRO A 206 -4.57 -25.64 -9.66
N LYS A 207 -5.86 -25.94 -9.93
CA LYS A 207 -6.35 -26.21 -11.29
C LYS A 207 -6.27 -24.95 -12.15
N PHE A 208 -6.76 -23.82 -11.65
CA PHE A 208 -6.74 -22.54 -12.35
C PHE A 208 -5.31 -22.12 -12.77
N LEU A 209 -4.34 -22.24 -11.86
CA LEU A 209 -2.94 -21.94 -12.16
C LEU A 209 -2.37 -22.90 -13.21
N LYS A 210 -2.73 -24.18 -13.18
CA LYS A 210 -2.30 -25.15 -14.19
C LYS A 210 -2.79 -24.76 -15.59
N ASP A 211 -4.03 -24.29 -15.67
CA ASP A 211 -4.65 -23.90 -16.92
C ASP A 211 -4.16 -22.53 -17.43
N SER A 212 -3.95 -21.57 -16.52
CA SER A 212 -3.54 -20.19 -16.85
C SER A 212 -2.02 -19.98 -16.95
N ALA A 213 -1.24 -20.85 -16.32
CA ALA A 213 0.23 -20.84 -16.35
C ALA A 213 0.78 -22.19 -16.84
N PRO A 214 0.54 -22.61 -18.11
CA PRO A 214 0.95 -23.93 -18.60
C PRO A 214 2.46 -24.16 -18.55
N ASN A 215 3.25 -23.09 -18.55
CA ASN A 215 4.71 -23.15 -18.43
C ASN A 215 5.20 -22.90 -16.99
N GLY A 216 4.29 -22.92 -15.99
CA GLY A 216 4.60 -22.62 -14.59
C GLY A 216 4.69 -21.14 -14.27
N VAL A 217 5.02 -20.81 -13.03
CA VAL A 217 5.09 -19.45 -12.49
C VAL A 217 6.53 -19.06 -12.21
N ASP A 218 7.00 -17.94 -12.76
CA ASP A 218 8.37 -17.46 -12.60
C ASP A 218 8.52 -16.44 -11.47
N CYS A 219 7.54 -15.56 -11.34
CA CYS A 219 7.52 -14.51 -10.32
C CYS A 219 6.20 -14.55 -9.52
N TYR A 220 6.32 -14.39 -8.22
CA TYR A 220 5.16 -14.22 -7.35
C TYR A 220 5.31 -12.98 -6.47
N PHE A 221 4.32 -12.07 -6.55
CA PHE A 221 4.25 -10.93 -5.66
C PHE A 221 3.17 -11.18 -4.60
N ASP A 222 3.61 -11.42 -3.37
CA ASP A 222 2.76 -11.88 -2.28
C ASP A 222 2.35 -10.74 -1.34
N ASN A 223 1.05 -10.39 -1.36
CA ASN A 223 0.42 -9.46 -0.43
C ASN A 223 -0.41 -10.17 0.65
N VAL A 224 -0.65 -11.47 0.52
CA VAL A 224 -1.71 -12.19 1.26
C VAL A 224 -1.15 -13.21 2.24
N GLY A 225 -0.14 -13.98 1.85
CA GLY A 225 0.36 -15.09 2.66
C GLY A 225 -0.60 -16.28 2.74
N GLY A 226 -0.41 -17.13 3.75
CA GLY A 226 -1.29 -18.24 4.07
C GLY A 226 -1.37 -19.33 3.00
N GLU A 227 -2.52 -19.99 2.90
CA GLU A 227 -2.74 -21.12 1.97
C GLU A 227 -2.58 -20.72 0.50
N LEU A 228 -3.08 -19.54 0.12
CA LEU A 228 -2.95 -19.04 -1.25
C LEU A 228 -1.48 -18.96 -1.67
N SER A 229 -0.64 -18.42 -0.79
CA SER A 229 0.81 -18.32 -1.04
C SER A 229 1.43 -19.71 -1.24
N THR A 230 1.07 -20.68 -0.42
CA THR A 230 1.53 -22.09 -0.56
C THR A 230 1.12 -22.70 -1.91
N MET A 231 -0.14 -22.52 -2.30
CA MET A 231 -0.66 -23.04 -3.57
C MET A 231 0.08 -22.44 -4.77
N VAL A 232 0.33 -21.12 -4.77
CA VAL A 232 1.09 -20.45 -5.83
C VAL A 232 2.53 -20.95 -5.87
N MET A 233 3.22 -20.98 -4.73
CA MET A 233 4.61 -21.41 -4.67
C MET A 233 4.80 -22.86 -5.10
N SER A 234 3.80 -23.74 -4.87
CA SER A 234 3.85 -25.14 -5.33
C SER A 234 3.94 -25.27 -6.87
N GLN A 235 3.48 -24.26 -7.60
CA GLN A 235 3.46 -24.23 -9.07
C GLN A 235 4.56 -23.36 -9.69
N MET A 236 5.45 -22.80 -8.87
CA MET A 236 6.58 -22.03 -9.37
C MET A 236 7.58 -22.88 -10.12
N ASN A 237 8.21 -22.27 -11.09
CA ASN A 237 9.34 -22.84 -11.83
C ASN A 237 10.60 -22.91 -10.96
N GLN A 238 11.57 -23.69 -11.42
CA GLN A 238 12.91 -23.68 -10.86
C GLN A 238 13.50 -22.26 -11.00
N TYR A 239 14.18 -21.78 -9.95
CA TYR A 239 14.71 -20.42 -9.83
C TYR A 239 13.62 -19.33 -9.78
N GLY A 240 12.39 -19.69 -9.46
CA GLY A 240 11.31 -18.74 -9.24
C GLY A 240 11.63 -17.72 -8.15
N ARG A 241 11.06 -16.53 -8.27
CA ARG A 241 11.33 -15.41 -7.35
C ARG A 241 10.03 -14.95 -6.70
N VAL A 242 10.07 -14.81 -5.35
CA VAL A 242 8.92 -14.39 -4.55
C VAL A 242 9.27 -13.12 -3.81
N ALA A 243 8.53 -12.05 -4.09
CA ALA A 243 8.57 -10.80 -3.33
C ALA A 243 7.46 -10.82 -2.28
N VAL A 244 7.82 -10.96 -1.01
CA VAL A 244 6.88 -10.97 0.11
C VAL A 244 6.67 -9.55 0.60
N CYS A 245 5.54 -8.97 0.21
CA CYS A 245 5.13 -7.60 0.56
C CYS A 245 4.30 -7.56 1.84
N GLY A 246 3.48 -8.59 2.09
CA GLY A 246 2.60 -8.65 3.25
C GLY A 246 1.93 -10.02 3.42
N ALA A 247 1.17 -10.15 4.50
CA ALA A 247 0.45 -11.36 4.85
C ALA A 247 -0.94 -11.01 5.42
N ILE A 248 -1.74 -10.23 4.66
CA ILE A 248 -2.98 -9.63 5.16
C ILE A 248 -3.98 -10.68 5.66
N SER A 249 -3.93 -11.92 5.15
CA SER A 249 -4.77 -13.03 5.61
C SER A 249 -4.59 -13.36 7.09
N THR A 250 -3.45 -13.00 7.68
CA THR A 250 -3.11 -13.34 9.08
C THR A 250 -3.21 -12.16 10.04
N TYR A 251 -3.43 -10.94 9.55
CA TYR A 251 -3.34 -9.74 10.39
C TYR A 251 -4.41 -9.69 11.50
N ASN A 252 -5.59 -10.22 11.25
CA ASN A 252 -6.69 -10.23 12.22
C ASN A 252 -6.78 -11.56 13.01
N GLU A 253 -5.92 -12.54 12.74
CA GLU A 253 -5.96 -13.82 13.43
C GLU A 253 -5.38 -13.71 14.85
N THR A 254 -6.18 -14.05 15.84
CA THR A 254 -5.80 -14.01 17.26
C THR A 254 -5.48 -15.37 17.84
N ASP A 255 -5.98 -16.44 17.19
CA ASP A 255 -5.77 -17.82 17.63
C ASP A 255 -4.40 -18.32 17.12
N PRO A 256 -3.43 -18.60 18.02
CA PRO A 256 -2.13 -19.14 17.61
C PRO A 256 -2.23 -20.46 16.84
N GLU A 257 -3.24 -21.30 17.16
CA GLU A 257 -3.46 -22.59 16.49
C GLU A 257 -3.90 -22.46 15.03
N LYS A 258 -4.48 -21.30 14.67
CA LYS A 258 -4.84 -20.97 13.28
C LYS A 258 -3.72 -20.31 12.51
N ARG A 259 -2.67 -19.83 13.20
CA ARG A 259 -1.46 -19.27 12.57
C ARG A 259 -0.49 -20.37 12.11
N LYS A 260 -1.03 -21.42 11.49
CA LYS A 260 -0.23 -22.51 10.97
C LYS A 260 0.50 -22.07 9.70
N ALA A 261 1.75 -22.47 9.57
CA ALA A 261 2.53 -22.30 8.36
C ALA A 261 2.74 -23.65 7.68
N THR A 262 2.65 -23.67 6.37
CA THR A 262 3.08 -24.82 5.58
C THR A 262 4.59 -24.92 5.62
N ILE A 263 5.11 -26.13 5.72
CA ILE A 263 6.54 -26.41 5.62
C ILE A 263 6.96 -26.21 4.15
N LEU A 264 7.59 -25.08 3.86
CA LEU A 264 8.00 -24.69 2.51
C LEU A 264 9.43 -25.13 2.15
N GLN A 265 10.26 -25.50 3.12
CA GLN A 265 11.67 -25.79 2.91
C GLN A 265 11.93 -26.85 1.82
N PRO A 266 11.23 -28.00 1.78
CA PRO A 266 11.43 -28.97 0.70
C PRO A 266 11.13 -28.38 -0.69
N LEU A 267 10.11 -27.54 -0.79
CA LEU A 267 9.73 -26.87 -2.02
C LEU A 267 10.77 -25.83 -2.45
N ILE A 268 11.24 -25.03 -1.50
CA ILE A 268 12.28 -24.02 -1.73
C ILE A 268 13.55 -24.68 -2.25
N VAL A 269 13.98 -25.77 -1.62
CA VAL A 269 15.20 -26.51 -2.02
C VAL A 269 15.02 -27.14 -3.40
N SER A 270 13.93 -27.89 -3.62
CA SER A 270 13.72 -28.63 -4.86
C SER A 270 13.59 -27.73 -6.09
N LYS A 271 13.00 -26.54 -5.92
CA LYS A 271 12.80 -25.55 -6.98
C LYS A 271 13.85 -24.42 -6.96
N GLN A 272 14.77 -24.43 -5.98
CA GLN A 272 15.80 -23.41 -5.80
C GLN A 272 15.22 -21.99 -5.81
N LEU A 273 14.12 -21.79 -5.05
CA LEU A 273 13.40 -20.52 -5.02
C LEU A 273 14.18 -19.43 -4.28
N LYS A 274 14.11 -18.20 -4.80
CA LYS A 274 14.48 -17.00 -4.07
C LYS A 274 13.23 -16.38 -3.46
N ILE A 275 13.13 -16.34 -2.13
CA ILE A 275 12.03 -15.72 -1.39
C ILE A 275 12.60 -14.58 -0.57
N GLU A 276 12.07 -13.37 -0.78
CA GLU A 276 12.60 -12.17 -0.12
C GLU A 276 11.46 -11.27 0.39
N GLY A 277 11.48 -11.02 1.72
CA GLY A 277 10.62 -10.02 2.34
C GLY A 277 11.23 -8.63 2.26
N PHE A 278 10.39 -7.60 2.12
CA PHE A 278 10.86 -6.23 2.04
C PHE A 278 9.89 -5.22 2.65
N LEU A 279 10.45 -4.08 3.01
CA LEU A 279 9.71 -2.84 3.26
C LEU A 279 10.22 -1.79 2.27
N VAL A 280 9.32 -1.02 1.68
CA VAL A 280 9.67 0.00 0.67
C VAL A 280 10.68 1.03 1.18
N ASN A 281 10.75 1.26 2.50
CA ASN A 281 11.76 2.14 3.13
C ASN A 281 13.21 1.70 2.86
N ARG A 282 13.44 0.45 2.51
CA ARG A 282 14.74 -0.05 2.03
C ARG A 282 15.24 0.76 0.83
N TYR A 283 14.32 1.26 0.02
CA TYR A 283 14.58 2.03 -1.19
C TYR A 283 14.34 3.53 -1.00
N ALA A 284 14.46 4.04 0.22
CA ALA A 284 14.15 5.44 0.54
C ALA A 284 14.94 6.44 -0.32
N ASP A 285 16.19 6.13 -0.66
CA ASP A 285 17.03 6.98 -1.51
C ASP A 285 16.54 7.04 -2.98
N ARG A 286 15.70 6.10 -3.39
CA ARG A 286 15.10 6.01 -4.73
C ARG A 286 13.63 6.42 -4.77
N THR A 287 13.14 7.06 -3.70
CA THR A 287 11.72 7.43 -3.59
C THR A 287 11.26 8.30 -4.76
N LEU A 288 12.03 9.33 -5.11
CA LEU A 288 11.69 10.24 -6.22
C LEU A 288 11.82 9.56 -7.59
N GLU A 289 12.77 8.65 -7.76
CA GLU A 289 12.88 7.82 -8.98
C GLU A 289 11.58 7.07 -9.24
N GLY A 290 11.09 6.35 -8.25
CA GLY A 290 9.85 5.58 -8.39
C GLY A 290 8.62 6.47 -8.61
N ILE A 291 8.52 7.61 -7.91
CA ILE A 291 7.43 8.58 -8.12
C ILE A 291 7.45 9.08 -9.57
N HIS A 292 8.59 9.53 -10.08
CA HIS A 292 8.70 10.04 -11.43
C HIS A 292 8.40 8.96 -12.49
N GLN A 293 8.89 7.72 -12.27
CA GLN A 293 8.63 6.62 -13.20
C GLN A 293 7.14 6.27 -13.26
N ASN A 294 6.48 6.17 -12.10
CA ASN A 294 5.06 5.88 -12.03
C ASN A 294 4.22 7.02 -12.63
N LEU A 295 4.55 8.28 -12.29
CA LEU A 295 3.89 9.45 -12.86
C LEU A 295 4.02 9.51 -14.40
N LYS A 296 5.20 9.17 -14.92
CA LYS A 296 5.42 9.05 -16.37
C LYS A 296 4.48 8.02 -16.97
N TRP A 297 4.39 6.81 -16.40
CA TRP A 297 3.50 5.77 -16.92
C TRP A 297 2.02 6.14 -16.81
N VAL A 298 1.62 6.86 -15.76
CA VAL A 298 0.23 7.38 -15.63
C VAL A 298 -0.05 8.40 -16.73
N LYS A 299 0.84 9.39 -16.95
CA LYS A 299 0.70 10.39 -18.02
C LYS A 299 0.69 9.76 -19.43
N GLU A 300 1.42 8.67 -19.62
CA GLU A 300 1.43 7.89 -20.88
C GLU A 300 0.21 6.96 -21.04
N GLY A 301 -0.69 6.89 -20.06
CA GLY A 301 -1.83 5.97 -20.03
C GLY A 301 -1.47 4.48 -19.88
N LYS A 302 -0.20 4.17 -19.57
CA LYS A 302 0.30 2.80 -19.40
C LYS A 302 0.01 2.22 -18.02
N LEU A 303 -0.13 3.08 -17.00
CA LEU A 303 -0.44 2.71 -15.62
C LEU A 303 -1.73 3.40 -15.21
N LYS A 304 -2.80 2.63 -15.08
CA LYS A 304 -4.10 3.09 -14.59
C LYS A 304 -4.15 2.99 -13.07
N TYR A 305 -4.93 3.84 -12.44
CA TYR A 305 -5.16 3.83 -11.01
C TYR A 305 -6.65 3.85 -10.70
N LYS A 306 -7.01 3.37 -9.52
CA LYS A 306 -8.34 3.50 -8.95
C LYS A 306 -8.22 3.86 -7.48
N GLU A 307 -8.98 4.88 -7.07
CA GLU A 307 -9.04 5.34 -5.69
C GLU A 307 -10.44 5.09 -5.14
N HIS A 308 -10.51 4.49 -3.97
CA HIS A 308 -11.71 4.34 -3.17
C HIS A 308 -11.68 5.45 -2.13
N VAL A 309 -12.34 6.57 -2.45
CA VAL A 309 -12.32 7.78 -1.62
C VAL A 309 -13.57 7.82 -0.77
N THR A 310 -13.41 7.88 0.55
CA THR A 310 -14.47 8.25 1.50
C THR A 310 -14.32 9.72 1.87
N VAL A 311 -15.43 10.43 2.05
CA VAL A 311 -15.42 11.86 2.33
C VAL A 311 -15.77 12.12 3.80
N GLY A 312 -14.99 12.99 4.43
CA GLY A 312 -15.12 13.37 5.83
C GLY A 312 -14.08 12.69 6.73
N PHE A 313 -13.43 13.49 7.58
CA PHE A 313 -12.42 12.99 8.51
C PHE A 313 -12.92 11.87 9.43
N ASP A 314 -14.18 11.94 9.85
CA ASP A 314 -14.86 10.99 10.72
C ASP A 314 -15.09 9.60 10.09
N THR A 315 -14.97 9.48 8.77
CA THR A 315 -15.12 8.20 8.06
C THR A 315 -13.85 7.33 8.06
N ALA A 316 -12.73 7.83 8.56
CA ALA A 316 -11.43 7.16 8.46
C ALA A 316 -11.41 5.76 9.10
N VAL A 317 -12.09 5.58 10.22
CA VAL A 317 -12.18 4.28 10.91
C VAL A 317 -13.01 3.29 10.09
N ASP A 318 -14.10 3.71 9.47
CA ASP A 318 -14.93 2.86 8.61
C ASP A 318 -14.13 2.40 7.38
N ALA A 319 -13.40 3.32 6.74
CA ALA A 319 -12.52 3.00 5.63
C ALA A 319 -11.42 2.00 6.03
N PHE A 320 -10.89 2.11 7.26
CA PHE A 320 -9.87 1.19 7.75
C PHE A 320 -10.40 -0.21 8.04
N ILE A 321 -11.58 -0.31 8.66
CA ILE A 321 -12.25 -1.59 8.90
C ILE A 321 -12.60 -2.24 7.57
N GLY A 322 -13.19 -1.49 6.63
CA GLY A 322 -13.57 -1.97 5.29
C GLY A 322 -12.39 -2.52 4.49
N LEU A 323 -11.19 -2.01 4.71
CA LEU A 323 -9.98 -2.49 4.04
C LEU A 323 -9.70 -3.98 4.35
N PHE A 324 -9.90 -4.42 5.60
CA PHE A 324 -9.71 -5.84 6.01
C PHE A 324 -10.85 -6.75 5.55
N ARG A 325 -12.01 -6.19 5.23
CA ARG A 325 -13.15 -6.89 4.63
C ARG A 325 -13.05 -6.95 3.10
N GLY A 326 -12.14 -6.16 2.52
CA GLY A 326 -11.95 -6.07 1.10
C GLY A 326 -13.00 -5.23 0.39
N ASP A 327 -13.52 -4.19 1.03
CA ASP A 327 -14.57 -3.33 0.45
C ASP A 327 -14.02 -2.42 -0.66
N ASN A 328 -12.72 -2.09 -0.62
CA ASN A 328 -12.08 -1.23 -1.61
C ASN A 328 -11.68 -1.97 -2.89
N ILE A 329 -11.69 -1.24 -4.01
CA ILE A 329 -10.96 -1.56 -5.24
C ILE A 329 -9.88 -0.48 -5.40
N GLY A 330 -8.64 -0.89 -5.61
CA GLY A 330 -7.51 0.05 -5.68
C GLY A 330 -7.14 0.64 -4.31
N LYS A 331 -6.74 1.92 -4.29
CA LYS A 331 -6.24 2.61 -3.11
C LYS A 331 -7.37 3.19 -2.26
N SER A 332 -7.43 2.85 -0.98
CA SER A 332 -8.36 3.45 -0.01
C SER A 332 -7.79 4.75 0.55
N LEU A 333 -8.57 5.82 0.48
CA LEU A 333 -8.24 7.17 0.92
C LEU A 333 -9.42 7.80 1.67
N VAL A 334 -9.11 8.75 2.55
CA VAL A 334 -10.09 9.65 3.15
C VAL A 334 -9.80 11.06 2.66
N GLN A 335 -10.76 11.67 2.00
CA GLN A 335 -10.77 13.11 1.73
C GLN A 335 -11.27 13.80 2.99
N VAL A 336 -10.47 14.71 3.56
CA VAL A 336 -10.74 15.27 4.90
C VAL A 336 -11.90 16.23 4.93
N LYS A 337 -12.10 17.00 3.84
CA LYS A 337 -13.19 17.97 3.64
C LYS A 337 -13.94 17.70 2.35
#